data_1fbb3a611ac4a24c5113cd9cc24885b7
#
_entry.id   1fbb3a611ac4a24c5113cd9cc24885b7
#
_cell.length_a   1.000
_cell.length_b   1.000
_cell.length_c   1.000
_cell.angle_alpha   90.00
_cell.angle_beta   90.00
_cell.angle_gamma   90.00
#
_symmetry.space_group_name_H-M   'P 1'
#
loop_
_entity.id
_entity.type
_entity.pdbx_description
1 polymer ?
#
loop_
_entity_poly.entity_id
_entity_poly.type
_entity_poly.pdbx_seq_one_letter_code
_entity_poly.pdbx_strand_id
1 'polypeptide(L)'
;MGSSTQRLDIEEVGDVTIAKFIDKKILDENNIQIIGNQLFALVDEDGRSKIILDFSNVEYLSSAALGKLITMEKKVKAAKGKLRLACIRPEIYEVFAITKLNRLFKICEDQERALDGF
;
A
#
# COMPACT_ATOMS: atom_id res chain seq x y z
N MET A 1 -12.72 12.42 18.14
CA MET A 1 -12.20 11.92 18.15
C MET A 1 -11.70 10.80 17.52
N GLY A 2 -11.72 10.01 17.03
CA GLY A 2 -11.41 8.78 16.43
C GLY A 2 -10.11 8.68 15.65
N SER A 3 -9.35 9.68 15.63
CA SER A 3 -8.11 9.69 14.88
C SER A 3 -7.09 8.67 15.38
N SER A 4 -7.30 8.14 16.59
CA SER A 4 -6.39 7.15 17.18
C SER A 4 -6.29 5.87 16.35
N THR A 5 -7.21 5.66 15.40
CA THR A 5 -7.19 4.47 14.57
C THR A 5 -6.41 4.65 13.28
N GLN A 6 -5.76 5.79 13.09
CA GLN A 6 -4.97 6.03 11.89
C GLN A 6 -3.81 5.04 11.78
N ARG A 7 -3.78 4.27 10.71
CA ARG A 7 -2.75 3.25 10.47
C ARG A 7 -1.84 3.59 9.29
N LEU A 8 -2.15 4.67 8.58
CA LEU A 8 -1.36 5.13 7.46
C LEU A 8 -0.88 6.55 7.70
N ASP A 9 0.35 6.80 7.31
CA ASP A 9 0.90 8.15 7.29
C ASP A 9 0.84 8.63 5.85
N ILE A 10 0.02 9.64 5.60
CA ILE A 10 -0.27 10.11 4.25
C ILE A 10 0.52 11.37 3.93
N GLU A 11 1.20 11.34 2.81
CA GLU A 11 1.98 12.49 2.31
C GLU A 11 1.63 12.72 0.85
N GLU A 12 1.61 13.98 0.43
CA GLU A 12 1.34 14.32 -0.97
C GLU A 12 2.57 14.93 -1.60
N VAL A 13 2.97 14.39 -2.74
CA VAL A 13 4.09 14.91 -3.52
C VAL A 13 3.56 15.18 -4.92
N GLY A 14 3.28 16.48 -5.19
CA GLY A 14 2.59 16.84 -6.43
C GLY A 14 1.21 16.23 -6.46
N ASP A 15 0.90 15.49 -7.51
CA ASP A 15 -0.39 14.80 -7.62
C ASP A 15 -0.33 13.35 -7.18
N VAL A 16 0.78 12.94 -6.54
CA VAL A 16 0.98 11.58 -6.07
C VAL A 16 0.73 11.53 -4.56
N THR A 17 -0.02 10.52 -4.11
CA THR A 17 -0.28 10.28 -2.70
C THR A 17 0.60 9.13 -2.22
N ILE A 18 1.39 9.37 -1.17
CA ILE A 18 2.22 8.33 -0.58
C ILE A 18 1.59 7.91 0.73
N ALA A 19 1.23 6.64 0.84
CA ALA A 19 0.67 6.06 2.06
C ALA A 19 1.70 5.13 2.68
N LYS A 20 2.22 5.52 3.83
CA LYS A 20 3.24 4.75 4.53
C LYS A 20 2.58 3.99 5.66
N PHE A 21 2.85 2.70 5.73
CA PHE A 21 2.34 1.86 6.81
C PHE A 21 3.07 2.21 8.10
N ILE A 22 2.30 2.44 9.15
CA ILE A 22 2.87 2.78 10.46
C ILE A 22 3.27 1.52 11.21
N ASP A 23 2.48 0.46 11.08
CA ASP A 23 2.70 -0.79 11.80
C ASP A 23 3.87 -1.58 11.24
N LYS A 24 4.69 -2.14 12.13
CA LYS A 24 5.75 -3.04 11.74
C LYS A 24 5.21 -4.43 11.42
N LYS A 25 4.18 -4.86 12.16
CA LYS A 25 3.58 -6.17 12.01
C LYS A 25 2.15 -6.02 11.56
N ILE A 26 1.88 -6.41 10.34
CA ILE A 26 0.52 -6.32 9.80
C ILE A 26 -0.05 -7.74 9.80
N LEU A 27 -0.37 -8.22 10.99
CA LEU A 27 -0.79 -9.58 11.25
C LEU A 27 -2.16 -9.66 11.91
N ASP A 28 -2.52 -8.69 12.71
CA ASP A 28 -3.77 -8.68 13.45
C ASP A 28 -4.94 -8.38 12.52
N GLU A 29 -5.96 -9.25 12.55
CA GLU A 29 -7.08 -9.13 11.62
C GLU A 29 -7.81 -7.80 11.75
N ASN A 30 -7.98 -7.32 12.98
CA ASN A 30 -8.66 -6.05 13.21
C ASN A 30 -7.88 -4.88 12.60
N ASN A 31 -6.56 -4.87 12.78
CA ASN A 31 -5.71 -3.83 12.20
C ASN A 31 -5.69 -3.92 10.68
N ILE A 32 -5.71 -5.13 10.14
CA ILE A 32 -5.75 -5.33 8.69
C ILE A 32 -7.04 -4.74 8.12
N GLN A 33 -8.15 -4.94 8.81
CA GLN A 33 -9.43 -4.38 8.36
C GLN A 33 -9.38 -2.86 8.36
N ILE A 34 -8.82 -2.28 9.41
CA ILE A 34 -8.70 -0.82 9.51
C ILE A 34 -7.80 -0.27 8.39
N ILE A 35 -6.66 -0.92 8.18
CA ILE A 35 -5.73 -0.53 7.12
C ILE A 35 -6.43 -0.61 5.76
N GLY A 36 -7.13 -1.72 5.51
CA GLY A 36 -7.84 -1.89 4.26
C GLY A 36 -8.85 -0.78 4.02
N ASN A 37 -9.64 -0.45 5.04
CA ASN A 37 -10.64 0.62 4.92
C ASN A 37 -9.98 1.96 4.62
N GLN A 38 -8.85 2.25 5.26
CA GLN A 38 -8.15 3.51 5.03
C GLN A 38 -7.54 3.57 3.63
N LEU A 39 -6.99 2.46 3.14
CA LEU A 39 -6.47 2.40 1.78
C LEU A 39 -7.58 2.61 0.76
N PHE A 40 -8.69 1.89 0.93
CA PHE A 40 -9.79 1.96 -0.03
C PHE A 40 -10.42 3.36 -0.06
N ALA A 41 -10.44 4.04 1.08
CA ALA A 41 -10.98 5.40 1.15
C ALA A 41 -10.18 6.38 0.28
N LEU A 42 -8.87 6.15 0.10
CA LEU A 42 -8.08 6.99 -0.76
C LEU A 42 -8.63 7.01 -2.19
N VAL A 43 -9.11 5.87 -2.65
CA VAL A 43 -9.69 5.76 -3.99
C VAL A 43 -11.17 6.11 -3.97
N ASP A 44 -11.93 5.47 -3.09
CA ASP A 44 -13.39 5.54 -3.12
C ASP A 44 -13.93 6.88 -2.64
N GLU A 45 -13.27 7.52 -1.69
CA GLU A 45 -13.74 8.77 -1.10
C GLU A 45 -12.93 9.98 -1.54
N ASP A 46 -11.60 9.84 -1.60
CA ASP A 46 -10.73 10.96 -1.90
C ASP A 46 -10.40 11.07 -3.40
N GLY A 47 -10.76 10.07 -4.18
CA GLY A 47 -10.53 10.09 -5.61
C GLY A 47 -9.06 10.10 -6.02
N ARG A 48 -8.19 9.58 -5.17
CA ARG A 48 -6.76 9.51 -5.49
C ARG A 48 -6.52 8.47 -6.56
N SER A 49 -5.71 8.81 -7.56
CA SER A 49 -5.45 7.89 -8.67
C SER A 49 -3.98 7.55 -8.83
N LYS A 50 -3.08 8.33 -8.24
CA LYS A 50 -1.65 8.04 -8.28
C LYS A 50 -1.19 7.79 -6.85
N ILE A 51 -0.95 6.53 -6.51
CA ILE A 51 -0.73 6.12 -5.14
C ILE A 51 0.53 5.28 -5.03
N ILE A 52 1.34 5.59 -4.02
CA ILE A 52 2.52 4.80 -3.66
C ILE A 52 2.28 4.27 -2.25
N LEU A 53 2.47 2.96 -2.06
CA LEU A 53 2.43 2.36 -0.73
C LEU A 53 3.85 2.12 -0.27
N ASP A 54 4.23 2.74 0.84
CA ASP A 54 5.58 2.66 1.38
C ASP A 54 5.63 1.63 2.50
N PHE A 55 6.47 0.60 2.32
CA PHE A 55 6.58 -0.52 3.23
C PHE A 55 7.82 -0.45 4.14
N SER A 56 8.47 0.72 4.22
CA SER A 56 9.75 0.80 4.93
C SER A 56 9.67 0.36 6.39
N ASN A 57 8.52 0.52 7.04
CA ASN A 57 8.33 0.08 8.42
C ASN A 57 7.87 -1.37 8.55
N VAL A 58 7.44 -1.99 7.46
CA VAL A 58 6.79 -3.31 7.51
C VAL A 58 7.81 -4.43 7.61
N GLU A 59 7.74 -5.19 8.70
CA GLU A 59 8.62 -6.33 8.93
C GLU A 59 7.88 -7.67 8.75
N TYR A 60 6.56 -7.66 8.96
CA TYR A 60 5.75 -8.87 8.83
C TYR A 60 4.42 -8.52 8.16
N LEU A 61 3.98 -9.40 7.27
CA LEU A 61 2.76 -9.17 6.50
C LEU A 61 2.03 -10.49 6.32
N SER A 62 0.77 -10.55 6.74
CA SER A 62 -0.02 -11.77 6.63
C SER A 62 -0.64 -11.92 5.25
N SER A 63 -1.13 -13.12 4.95
CA SER A 63 -1.81 -13.37 3.69
C SER A 63 -3.12 -12.58 3.59
N ALA A 64 -3.78 -12.33 4.73
CA ALA A 64 -4.98 -11.50 4.73
C ALA A 64 -4.66 -10.07 4.31
N ALA A 65 -3.51 -9.55 4.75
CA ALA A 65 -3.07 -8.22 4.35
C ALA A 65 -2.76 -8.18 2.85
N LEU A 66 -2.16 -9.24 2.32
CA LEU A 66 -1.91 -9.33 0.88
C LEU A 66 -3.23 -9.26 0.11
N GLY A 67 -4.28 -9.89 0.63
CA GLY A 67 -5.59 -9.82 0.01
C GLY A 67 -6.11 -8.39 -0.11
N LYS A 68 -5.88 -7.58 0.93
CA LYS A 68 -6.27 -6.16 0.87
C LYS A 68 -5.49 -5.41 -0.20
N LEU A 69 -4.21 -5.72 -0.36
CA LEU A 69 -3.39 -5.08 -1.40
C LEU A 69 -3.88 -5.45 -2.80
N ILE A 70 -4.28 -6.69 -2.99
CA ILE A 70 -4.81 -7.14 -4.27
C ILE A 70 -6.10 -6.37 -4.59
N THR A 71 -6.97 -6.22 -3.61
CA THR A 71 -8.21 -5.46 -3.78
C THR A 71 -7.90 -4.00 -4.11
N MET A 72 -6.89 -3.43 -3.44
CA MET A 72 -6.48 -2.05 -3.69
C MET A 72 -6.02 -1.87 -5.13
N GLU A 73 -5.23 -2.81 -5.65
CA GLU A 73 -4.76 -2.75 -7.03
C GLU A 73 -5.94 -2.74 -8.01
N LYS A 74 -6.93 -3.59 -7.75
CA LYS A 74 -8.12 -3.66 -8.59
C LYS A 74 -8.92 -2.35 -8.56
N LYS A 75 -9.06 -1.76 -7.37
CA LYS A 75 -9.79 -0.50 -7.23
C LYS A 75 -9.08 0.64 -7.96
N VAL A 76 -7.76 0.71 -7.83
CA VAL A 76 -6.99 1.76 -8.49
C VAL A 76 -7.10 1.62 -10.01
N LYS A 77 -7.00 0.39 -10.51
CA LYS A 77 -7.14 0.15 -11.95
C LYS A 77 -8.53 0.50 -12.46
N ALA A 78 -9.55 0.16 -11.68
CA ALA A 78 -10.92 0.48 -12.06
C ALA A 78 -11.13 1.99 -12.14
N ALA A 79 -10.40 2.75 -11.33
CA ALA A 79 -10.44 4.21 -11.35
C ALA A 79 -9.46 4.81 -12.38
N LYS A 80 -8.84 3.94 -13.19
CA LYS A 80 -7.87 4.33 -14.23
C LYS A 80 -6.64 5.01 -13.64
N GLY A 81 -6.29 4.61 -12.43
CA GLY A 81 -5.12 5.14 -11.73
C GLY A 81 -3.93 4.21 -11.82
N LYS A 82 -2.91 4.53 -11.03
CA LYS A 82 -1.69 3.75 -10.96
C LYS A 82 -1.30 3.55 -9.51
N LEU A 83 -0.94 2.32 -9.16
CA LEU A 83 -0.49 1.95 -7.83
C LEU A 83 0.93 1.40 -7.94
N ARG A 84 1.82 1.90 -7.08
CA ARG A 84 3.18 1.39 -6.99
C ARG A 84 3.50 1.08 -5.54
N LEU A 85 4.33 0.05 -5.32
CA LEU A 85 4.80 -0.32 -3.99
C LEU A 85 6.28 0.07 -3.90
N ALA A 86 6.70 0.57 -2.74
CA ALA A 86 8.07 1.04 -2.57
C ALA A 86 8.62 0.62 -1.22
N CYS A 87 9.95 0.52 -1.14
CA CYS A 87 10.66 0.28 0.11
C CYS A 87 10.31 -1.05 0.77
N ILE A 88 10.03 -2.08 -0.03
CA ILE A 88 9.72 -3.40 0.51
C ILE A 88 11.00 -4.08 0.95
N ARG A 89 11.03 -4.57 2.20
CA ARG A 89 12.18 -5.30 2.72
C ARG A 89 12.34 -6.63 1.96
N PRO A 90 13.58 -7.12 1.85
CA PRO A 90 13.81 -8.38 1.09
C PRO A 90 12.95 -9.54 1.58
N GLU A 91 12.77 -9.69 2.90
CA GLU A 91 11.97 -10.77 3.46
C GLU A 91 10.52 -10.67 3.04
N ILE A 92 10.01 -9.44 2.93
CA ILE A 92 8.63 -9.20 2.50
C ILE A 92 8.51 -9.40 1.00
N TYR A 93 9.52 -8.95 0.25
CA TYR A 93 9.53 -9.14 -1.20
C TYR A 93 9.45 -10.62 -1.56
N GLU A 94 10.11 -11.48 -0.77
CA GLU A 94 10.05 -12.92 -1.00
C GLU A 94 8.63 -13.45 -0.98
N VAL A 95 7.80 -12.92 -0.10
CA VAL A 95 6.39 -13.33 -0.03
C VAL A 95 5.69 -12.99 -1.35
N PHE A 96 5.97 -11.81 -1.89
CA PHE A 96 5.40 -11.41 -3.17
C PHE A 96 5.90 -12.31 -4.31
N ALA A 97 7.19 -12.66 -4.27
CA ALA A 97 7.78 -13.50 -5.31
C ALA A 97 7.23 -14.93 -5.27
N ILE A 98 7.15 -15.52 -4.08
CA ILE A 98 6.66 -16.88 -3.90
C ILE A 98 5.20 -17.00 -4.35
N THR A 99 4.39 -16.01 -4.04
CA THR A 99 2.98 -16.00 -4.42
C THR A 99 2.77 -15.45 -5.83
N LYS A 100 3.85 -15.05 -6.50
CA LYS A 100 3.84 -14.47 -7.84
C LYS A 100 3.09 -13.14 -7.90
N LEU A 101 2.85 -12.52 -6.78
CA LEU A 101 2.19 -11.20 -6.71
C LEU A 101 3.11 -10.10 -7.21
N ASN A 102 4.43 -10.36 -7.28
CA ASN A 102 5.35 -9.41 -7.87
C ASN A 102 5.08 -9.15 -9.36
N ARG A 103 4.25 -9.99 -9.98
CA ARG A 103 3.82 -9.76 -11.37
C ARG A 103 2.60 -8.85 -11.43
N LEU A 104 1.83 -8.80 -10.35
CA LEU A 104 0.62 -7.99 -10.30
C LEU A 104 0.94 -6.53 -9.99
N PHE A 105 1.93 -6.31 -9.14
CA PHE A 105 2.26 -4.97 -8.64
C PHE A 105 3.51 -4.42 -9.30
N LYS A 106 3.52 -3.10 -9.50
CA LYS A 106 4.74 -2.38 -9.88
C LYS A 106 5.50 -2.10 -8.59
N ILE A 107 6.61 -2.81 -8.39
CA ILE A 107 7.41 -2.71 -7.17
C ILE A 107 8.70 -1.94 -7.48
N CYS A 108 8.97 -0.91 -6.69
CA CYS A 108 10.13 -0.05 -6.86
C CYS A 108 11.00 -0.12 -5.61
N GLU A 109 12.29 0.13 -5.77
CA GLU A 109 13.23 0.01 -4.66
C GLU A 109 12.96 1.02 -3.54
N ASP A 110 12.66 2.25 -3.90
CA ASP A 110 12.45 3.31 -2.94
C ASP A 110 11.41 4.32 -3.47
N GLN A 111 11.11 5.32 -2.65
CA GLN A 111 10.12 6.33 -3.02
C GLN A 111 10.53 7.13 -4.25
N GLU A 112 11.81 7.44 -4.35
CA GLU A 112 12.30 8.24 -5.47
C GLU A 112 12.04 7.54 -6.80
N ARG A 113 12.36 6.25 -6.85
CA ARG A 113 12.14 5.46 -8.06
C ARG A 113 10.65 5.25 -8.32
N ALA A 114 9.85 5.13 -7.24
CA ALA A 114 8.42 4.97 -7.37
C ALA A 114 7.76 6.25 -7.92
N LEU A 115 8.31 7.40 -7.60
CA LEU A 115 7.80 8.69 -8.09
C LEU A 115 8.20 8.96 -9.54
N ASP A 116 9.28 8.36 -9.98
CA ASP A 116 9.82 8.62 -11.31
C ASP A 116 8.89 8.09 -12.40
N GLY A 117 8.52 8.97 -13.33
CA GLY A 117 7.66 8.59 -14.42
C GLY A 117 6.24 8.22 -14.03
N PHE A 118 5.78 8.72 -12.90
CA PHE A 118 4.46 8.39 -12.38
C PHE A 118 3.33 9.08 -13.15
#